data_78be43afbad84ac19f88cddd3b734a30
#
_entry.id   78be43afbad84ac19f88cddd3b734a30
#
_cell.length_a   1.000
_cell.length_b   1.000
_cell.length_c   1.000
_cell.angle_alpha   90.00
_cell.angle_beta   90.00
_cell.angle_gamma   90.00
#
_symmetry.space_group_name_H-M   'P 1'
#
loop_
_entity.id
_entity.type
_entity.pdbx_description
1 polymer ?
#
loop_
_entity_poly.entity_id
_entity_poly.type
_entity_poly.pdbx_seq_one_letter_code
_entity_poly.pdbx_strand_id
1 'polypeptide(L)'
;MGKLVGDKYGIHRVIEPQGVLTQAALKIDNDMTKKYSNEIICDVISLNIDSASFTQIEEACGGDTEKIKEMILGIVNERGKMQNPVTGSGGMFIGKVAYIGEDLDLDIKVGDKIASLVSLSMTPLKIDEIIEIHPEIDRVDIKGQAVLFE
;
A
#
# COMPACT_ATOMS: atom_id res chain seq x y z
N MET A 1 -26.36 11.72 -1.90
CA MET A 1 -25.27 10.87 -2.42
C MET A 1 -25.24 9.58 -1.68
N GLY A 2 -25.16 8.50 -2.39
CA GLY A 2 -25.16 7.19 -1.79
C GLY A 2 -23.84 6.87 -1.09
N LYS A 3 -23.91 5.94 -0.18
CA LYS A 3 -22.78 5.33 0.49
C LYS A 3 -22.01 4.47 -0.51
N LEU A 4 -20.67 4.59 -0.52
CA LEU A 4 -19.82 3.71 -1.31
C LEU A 4 -19.63 2.41 -0.55
N VAL A 5 -20.04 1.30 -1.15
CA VAL A 5 -19.91 -0.04 -0.57
C VAL A 5 -18.90 -0.83 -1.38
N GLY A 6 -17.91 -1.40 -0.69
CA GLY A 6 -16.88 -2.20 -1.32
C GLY A 6 -17.03 -3.69 -1.08
N ASP A 7 -16.15 -4.46 -1.73
CA ASP A 7 -16.03 -5.89 -1.53
C ASP A 7 -15.03 -6.18 -0.40
N LYS A 8 -15.29 -7.19 0.41
CA LYS A 8 -14.42 -7.52 1.55
C LYS A 8 -13.00 -7.94 1.16
N TYR A 9 -12.80 -8.37 -0.08
CA TYR A 9 -11.47 -8.73 -0.62
C TYR A 9 -10.83 -7.61 -1.44
N GLY A 10 -11.48 -6.44 -1.52
CA GLY A 10 -10.92 -5.29 -2.23
C GLY A 10 -11.09 -5.33 -3.75
N ILE A 11 -11.89 -6.25 -4.29
CA ILE A 11 -12.09 -6.41 -5.75
C ILE A 11 -12.63 -5.12 -6.37
N HIS A 12 -13.42 -4.34 -5.64
CA HIS A 12 -13.97 -3.07 -6.11
C HIS A 12 -12.89 -2.04 -6.48
N ARG A 13 -11.67 -2.20 -5.97
CA ARG A 13 -10.55 -1.33 -6.29
C ARG A 13 -9.67 -1.87 -7.42
N VAL A 14 -9.93 -3.06 -7.93
CA VAL A 14 -9.13 -3.65 -9.00
C VAL A 14 -9.50 -3.00 -10.34
N ILE A 15 -8.49 -2.43 -11.00
CA ILE A 15 -8.65 -1.77 -12.29
C ILE A 15 -8.33 -2.75 -13.42
N GLU A 16 -7.24 -3.51 -13.30
CA GLU A 16 -6.73 -4.36 -14.37
C GLU A 16 -6.04 -5.61 -13.82
N PRO A 17 -6.46 -6.82 -14.25
CA PRO A 17 -7.72 -7.12 -14.93
C PRO A 17 -8.90 -7.10 -13.96
N GLN A 18 -10.05 -6.64 -14.41
CA GLN A 18 -11.23 -6.55 -13.54
C GLN A 18 -11.69 -7.93 -13.07
N GLY A 19 -12.19 -7.99 -11.82
CA GLY A 19 -12.78 -9.20 -11.25
C GLY A 19 -11.80 -10.16 -10.57
N VAL A 20 -10.49 -9.86 -10.58
CA VAL A 20 -9.50 -10.66 -9.86
C VAL A 20 -9.26 -10.08 -8.47
N LEU A 21 -8.64 -10.87 -7.60
CA LEU A 21 -8.21 -10.38 -6.28
C LEU A 21 -7.09 -9.36 -6.42
N THR A 22 -6.94 -8.49 -5.41
CA THR A 22 -5.93 -7.42 -5.43
C THR A 22 -4.51 -7.94 -5.58
N GLN A 23 -4.20 -9.11 -5.04
CA GLN A 23 -2.88 -9.73 -5.18
C GLN A 23 -2.55 -10.04 -6.64
N ALA A 24 -3.52 -10.54 -7.40
CA ALA A 24 -3.34 -10.93 -8.80
C ALA A 24 -3.45 -9.74 -9.75
N ALA A 25 -3.93 -8.61 -9.28
CA ALA A 25 -4.14 -7.43 -10.12
C ALA A 25 -2.82 -6.80 -10.56
N LEU A 26 -2.78 -6.33 -11.80
CA LEU A 26 -1.67 -5.53 -12.31
C LEU A 26 -1.77 -4.09 -11.85
N LYS A 27 -3.00 -3.60 -11.66
CA LYS A 27 -3.27 -2.23 -11.23
C LYS A 27 -4.51 -2.17 -10.36
N ILE A 28 -4.44 -1.43 -9.25
CA ILE A 28 -5.55 -1.17 -8.36
C ILE A 28 -5.71 0.33 -8.12
N ASP A 29 -6.92 0.72 -7.70
CA ASP A 29 -7.25 2.12 -7.46
C ASP A 29 -6.77 2.55 -6.07
N ASN A 30 -5.84 3.50 -6.04
CA ASN A 30 -5.30 4.09 -4.80
C ASN A 30 -5.79 5.53 -4.57
N ASP A 31 -6.93 5.88 -5.12
CA ASP A 31 -7.53 7.19 -4.89
C ASP A 31 -8.13 7.23 -3.47
N MET A 32 -7.44 7.92 -2.58
CA MET A 32 -7.81 7.99 -1.16
C MET A 32 -8.97 8.96 -0.88
N THR A 33 -9.43 9.68 -1.90
CA THR A 33 -10.64 10.50 -1.79
C THR A 33 -11.90 9.65 -1.86
N LYS A 34 -11.79 8.44 -2.42
CA LYS A 34 -12.87 7.45 -2.43
C LYS A 34 -12.83 6.70 -1.11
N LYS A 35 -13.88 6.83 -0.31
CA LYS A 35 -13.98 6.21 1.02
C LYS A 35 -15.13 5.22 1.03
N TYR A 36 -14.78 3.94 0.96
CA TYR A 36 -15.77 2.86 0.98
C TYR A 36 -16.12 2.46 2.41
N SER A 37 -17.34 2.00 2.59
CA SER A 37 -17.88 1.70 3.94
C SER A 37 -17.22 0.50 4.62
N ASN A 38 -16.50 -0.33 3.88
CA ASN A 38 -15.78 -1.50 4.41
C ASN A 38 -14.26 -1.31 4.41
N GLU A 39 -13.79 -0.08 4.32
CA GLU A 39 -12.36 0.22 4.25
C GLU A 39 -11.86 0.95 5.47
N ILE A 40 -10.59 0.71 5.79
CA ILE A 40 -9.82 1.49 6.76
C ILE A 40 -8.75 2.21 5.96
N ILE A 41 -8.68 3.53 6.06
CA ILE A 41 -7.62 4.32 5.44
C ILE A 41 -6.63 4.70 6.54
N CYS A 42 -5.35 4.43 6.30
CA CYS A 42 -4.28 4.72 7.25
C CYS A 42 -3.32 5.75 6.67
N ASP A 43 -2.89 6.69 7.51
CA ASP A 43 -1.74 7.53 7.20
C ASP A 43 -0.50 6.71 7.44
N VAL A 44 0.26 6.43 6.41
CA VAL A 44 1.43 5.55 6.48
C VAL A 44 2.65 6.33 6.97
N ILE A 45 3.35 5.76 7.94
CA ILE A 45 4.59 6.31 8.48
C ILE A 45 5.79 5.67 7.78
N SER A 46 5.77 4.34 7.65
CA SER A 46 6.86 3.62 7.01
C SER A 46 6.39 2.33 6.35
N LEU A 47 7.16 1.91 5.34
CA LEU A 47 7.02 0.61 4.69
C LEU A 47 8.19 -0.26 5.11
N ASN A 48 7.93 -1.53 5.40
CA ASN A 48 8.96 -2.56 5.44
C ASN A 48 8.76 -3.41 4.19
N ILE A 49 9.65 -3.22 3.23
CA ILE A 49 9.60 -3.94 1.97
C ILE A 49 10.20 -5.33 2.18
N ASP A 50 9.59 -6.35 1.58
CA ASP A 50 10.10 -7.71 1.64
C ASP A 50 11.56 -7.74 1.20
N SER A 51 12.41 -8.48 1.93
CA SER A 51 13.86 -8.41 1.71
C SER A 51 14.28 -8.84 0.30
N ALA A 52 13.63 -9.86 -0.27
CA ALA A 52 13.91 -10.28 -1.63
C ALA A 52 13.58 -9.17 -2.64
N SER A 53 12.46 -8.49 -2.44
CA SER A 53 12.03 -7.37 -3.27
C SER A 53 12.99 -6.18 -3.13
N PHE A 54 13.35 -5.83 -1.90
CA PHE A 54 14.26 -4.70 -1.66
C PHE A 54 15.64 -4.96 -2.25
N THR A 55 16.18 -6.16 -2.04
CA THR A 55 17.47 -6.55 -2.60
C THR A 55 17.47 -6.45 -4.12
N GLN A 56 16.42 -6.92 -4.77
CA GLN A 56 16.30 -6.85 -6.23
C GLN A 56 16.29 -5.38 -6.70
N ILE A 57 15.54 -4.51 -6.02
CA ILE A 57 15.47 -3.08 -6.35
C ILE A 57 16.85 -2.43 -6.13
N GLU A 58 17.49 -2.72 -5.00
CA GLU A 58 18.81 -2.17 -4.66
C GLU A 58 19.85 -2.56 -5.70
N GLU A 59 19.88 -3.83 -6.11
CA GLU A 59 20.79 -4.31 -7.13
C GLU A 59 20.51 -3.68 -8.49
N ALA A 60 19.25 -3.56 -8.88
CA ALA A 60 18.85 -2.92 -10.14
C ALA A 60 19.25 -1.45 -10.19
N CYS A 61 19.33 -0.78 -9.04
CA CYS A 61 19.70 0.63 -8.92
C CYS A 61 21.19 0.85 -8.61
N GLY A 62 21.97 -0.22 -8.50
CA GLY A 62 23.40 -0.12 -8.16
C GLY A 62 23.65 0.49 -6.77
N GLY A 63 22.70 0.35 -5.84
CA GLY A 63 22.79 0.90 -4.49
C GLY A 63 22.52 2.40 -4.40
N ASP A 64 22.14 3.05 -5.49
CA ASP A 64 21.85 4.50 -5.52
C ASP A 64 20.46 4.76 -4.91
N THR A 65 20.45 5.44 -3.75
CA THR A 65 19.20 5.70 -3.01
C THR A 65 18.20 6.56 -3.78
N GLU A 66 18.66 7.50 -4.59
CA GLU A 66 17.74 8.32 -5.40
C GLU A 66 17.05 7.48 -6.48
N LYS A 67 17.79 6.56 -7.10
CA LYS A 67 17.21 5.62 -8.08
C LYS A 67 16.25 4.64 -7.42
N ILE A 68 16.55 4.20 -6.20
CA ILE A 68 15.66 3.33 -5.41
C ILE A 68 14.34 4.06 -5.14
N LYS A 69 14.40 5.33 -4.70
CA LYS A 69 13.20 6.15 -4.50
C LYS A 69 12.36 6.26 -5.77
N GLU A 70 13.00 6.58 -6.89
CA GLU A 70 12.31 6.70 -8.18
C GLU A 70 11.66 5.39 -8.60
N MET A 71 12.32 4.26 -8.40
CA MET A 71 11.79 2.95 -8.76
C MET A 71 10.56 2.61 -7.90
N ILE A 72 10.63 2.82 -6.60
CA ILE A 72 9.50 2.56 -5.70
C ILE A 72 8.31 3.47 -6.06
N LEU A 73 8.55 4.76 -6.24
CA LEU A 73 7.49 5.69 -6.65
C LEU A 73 6.87 5.30 -7.98
N GLY A 74 7.68 4.87 -8.94
CA GLY A 74 7.21 4.40 -10.25
C GLY A 74 6.30 3.19 -10.13
N ILE A 75 6.68 2.20 -9.32
CA ILE A 75 5.86 1.00 -9.09
C ILE A 75 4.51 1.37 -8.48
N VAL A 76 4.51 2.20 -7.44
CA VAL A 76 3.28 2.58 -6.74
C VAL A 76 2.39 3.45 -7.62
N ASN A 77 2.95 4.40 -8.36
CA ASN A 77 2.19 5.26 -9.26
C ASN A 77 1.56 4.47 -10.41
N GLU A 78 2.27 3.49 -10.94
CA GLU A 78 1.77 2.67 -12.04
C GLU A 78 0.74 1.64 -11.59
N ARG A 79 1.00 0.97 -10.47
CA ARG A 79 0.17 -0.15 -10.01
C ARG A 79 -0.88 0.20 -8.96
N GLY A 80 -0.72 1.32 -8.28
CA GLY A 80 -1.58 1.68 -7.15
C GLY A 80 -1.28 0.88 -5.89
N LYS A 81 -0.18 0.13 -5.88
CA LYS A 81 0.27 -0.71 -4.76
C LYS A 81 1.77 -0.96 -4.87
N MET A 82 2.40 -1.30 -3.75
CA MET A 82 3.80 -1.71 -3.76
C MET A 82 3.89 -3.22 -3.97
N GLN A 83 3.97 -3.62 -5.23
CA GLN A 83 4.25 -5.00 -5.61
C GLN A 83 5.37 -4.97 -6.65
N ASN A 84 6.52 -5.55 -6.30
CA ASN A 84 7.65 -5.60 -7.22
C ASN A 84 7.30 -6.46 -8.44
N PRO A 85 7.36 -5.92 -9.67
CA PRO A 85 7.00 -6.69 -10.86
C PRO A 85 7.95 -7.87 -11.13
N VAL A 86 9.16 -7.86 -10.57
CA VAL A 86 10.13 -8.94 -10.76
C VAL A 86 9.88 -10.08 -9.76
N THR A 87 9.71 -9.75 -8.48
CA THR A 87 9.56 -10.77 -7.42
C THR A 87 8.11 -11.10 -7.12
N GLY A 88 7.17 -10.22 -7.44
CA GLY A 88 5.77 -10.37 -7.11
C GLY A 88 5.45 -10.08 -5.65
N SER A 89 6.43 -9.71 -4.85
CA SER A 89 6.27 -9.46 -3.42
C SER A 89 6.16 -7.98 -3.08
N GLY A 90 5.72 -7.67 -1.87
CA GLY A 90 5.54 -6.30 -1.40
C GLY A 90 6.19 -6.06 -0.05
N GLY A 91 5.47 -6.36 1.03
CA GLY A 91 5.93 -6.12 2.39
C GLY A 91 4.77 -5.74 3.30
N MET A 92 5.06 -4.91 4.30
CA MET A 92 4.06 -4.43 5.27
C MET A 92 4.25 -2.94 5.54
N PHE A 93 3.28 -2.33 6.25
CA PHE A 93 3.42 -0.92 6.63
C PHE A 93 3.09 -0.70 8.10
N ILE A 94 3.58 0.42 8.63
CA ILE A 94 3.22 0.96 9.94
C ILE A 94 2.58 2.33 9.69
N GLY A 95 1.45 2.58 10.36
CA GLY A 95 0.73 3.83 10.17
C GLY A 95 -0.27 4.11 11.27
N LYS A 96 -1.04 5.16 11.08
CA LYS A 96 -2.13 5.55 11.98
C LYS A 96 -3.46 5.51 11.25
N VAL A 97 -4.49 5.02 11.91
CA VAL A 97 -5.85 4.97 11.34
C VAL A 97 -6.36 6.40 11.15
N ALA A 98 -6.77 6.73 9.91
CA ALA A 98 -7.32 8.03 9.55
C ALA A 98 -8.82 7.96 9.25
N TYR A 99 -9.33 6.82 8.80
CA TYR A 99 -10.73 6.64 8.45
C TYR A 99 -11.14 5.18 8.70
N ILE A 100 -12.32 5.00 9.26
CA ILE A 100 -12.93 3.67 9.45
C ILE A 100 -14.30 3.69 8.80
N GLY A 101 -14.54 2.77 7.86
CA GLY A 101 -15.81 2.64 7.16
C GLY A 101 -16.97 2.33 8.10
N GLU A 102 -18.15 2.86 7.81
CA GLU A 102 -19.32 2.76 8.70
C GLU A 102 -19.88 1.34 8.83
N ASP A 103 -19.54 0.44 7.90
CA ASP A 103 -19.96 -0.96 7.96
C ASP A 103 -19.04 -1.83 8.81
N LEU A 104 -17.95 -1.27 9.32
CA LEU A 104 -16.98 -2.00 10.13
C LEU A 104 -17.27 -1.83 11.62
N ASP A 105 -17.26 -2.96 12.33
CA ASP A 105 -17.38 -3.00 13.79
C ASP A 105 -16.07 -3.59 14.34
N LEU A 106 -15.07 -2.72 14.46
CA LEU A 106 -13.74 -3.08 14.87
C LEU A 106 -13.34 -2.36 16.16
N ASP A 107 -12.52 -3.01 16.97
CA ASP A 107 -11.99 -2.45 18.22
C ASP A 107 -10.75 -1.58 17.95
N ILE A 108 -10.86 -0.68 16.98
CA ILE A 108 -9.84 0.31 16.67
C ILE A 108 -10.49 1.68 16.49
N LYS A 109 -9.68 2.71 16.62
CA LYS A 109 -10.15 4.11 16.53
C LYS A 109 -9.25 4.92 15.60
N VAL A 110 -9.82 5.97 15.01
CA VAL A 110 -9.02 6.97 14.30
C VAL A 110 -7.93 7.50 15.25
N GLY A 111 -6.70 7.54 14.77
CA GLY A 111 -5.52 7.92 15.54
C GLY A 111 -4.73 6.75 16.13
N ASP A 112 -5.29 5.55 16.14
CA ASP A 112 -4.56 4.36 16.61
C ASP A 112 -3.40 4.05 15.67
N LYS A 113 -2.25 3.71 16.27
CA LYS A 113 -1.08 3.26 15.52
C LYS A 113 -1.19 1.76 15.28
N ILE A 114 -1.02 1.35 14.03
CA ILE A 114 -1.12 -0.06 13.66
C ILE A 114 0.06 -0.49 12.79
N ALA A 115 0.34 -1.78 12.82
CA ALA A 115 1.21 -2.45 11.86
C ALA A 115 0.36 -3.43 11.08
N SER A 116 0.34 -3.28 9.74
CA SER A 116 -0.43 -4.18 8.89
C SER A 116 0.37 -5.44 8.59
N LEU A 117 -0.26 -6.60 8.76
CA LEU A 117 0.30 -7.87 8.34
C LEU A 117 -0.20 -8.27 6.94
N VAL A 118 -1.09 -7.48 6.36
CA VAL A 118 -1.56 -7.68 4.99
C VAL A 118 -0.45 -7.22 4.05
N SER A 119 -0.12 -8.05 3.06
CA SER A 119 0.95 -7.72 2.11
C SER A 119 0.64 -6.44 1.33
N LEU A 120 1.66 -5.60 1.16
CA LEU A 120 1.56 -4.41 0.31
C LEU A 120 1.20 -4.76 -1.14
N SER A 121 1.48 -5.97 -1.58
CA SER A 121 1.13 -6.44 -2.93
C SER A 121 -0.38 -6.53 -3.17
N MET A 122 -1.19 -6.48 -2.12
CA MET A 122 -2.65 -6.50 -2.21
C MET A 122 -3.31 -5.27 -1.57
N THR A 123 -2.53 -4.25 -1.24
CA THR A 123 -2.99 -3.07 -0.49
C THR A 123 -2.91 -1.82 -1.35
N PRO A 124 -4.02 -1.11 -1.62
CA PRO A 124 -3.95 0.20 -2.27
C PRO A 124 -3.03 1.12 -1.47
N LEU A 125 -2.05 1.69 -2.14
CA LEU A 125 -1.04 2.54 -1.53
C LEU A 125 -0.79 3.76 -2.40
N LYS A 126 -0.81 4.93 -1.77
CA LYS A 126 -0.42 6.18 -2.39
C LYS A 126 0.76 6.76 -1.63
N ILE A 127 1.82 7.09 -2.31
CA ILE A 127 3.00 7.74 -1.73
C ILE A 127 3.05 9.17 -2.24
N ASP A 128 2.98 10.13 -1.32
CA ASP A 128 3.14 11.55 -1.65
C ASP A 128 4.62 11.93 -1.69
N GLU A 129 5.42 11.35 -0.77
CA GLU A 129 6.83 11.63 -0.66
C GLU A 129 7.55 10.46 0.02
N ILE A 130 8.73 10.11 -0.45
CA ILE A 130 9.64 9.21 0.25
C ILE A 130 10.61 10.10 1.04
N ILE A 131 10.59 9.96 2.36
CA ILE A 131 11.38 10.79 3.27
C ILE A 131 12.81 10.26 3.37
N GLU A 132 12.96 8.96 3.65
CA GLU A 132 14.27 8.34 3.84
C GLU A 132 14.21 6.85 3.57
N ILE A 133 15.29 6.30 3.03
CA ILE A 133 15.46 4.86 2.80
C ILE A 133 16.51 4.33 3.76
N HIS A 134 16.18 3.21 4.44
CA HIS A 134 17.07 2.51 5.36
C HIS A 134 17.36 1.11 4.81
N PRO A 135 18.36 0.96 3.91
CA PRO A 135 18.60 -0.32 3.23
C PRO A 135 18.96 -1.47 4.19
N GLU A 136 19.60 -1.15 5.29
CA GLU A 136 20.05 -2.14 6.29
C GLU A 136 18.90 -2.88 6.98
N ILE A 137 17.69 -2.31 6.94
CA ILE A 137 16.49 -2.92 7.56
C ILE A 137 15.31 -2.98 6.61
N ASP A 138 15.54 -2.81 5.31
CA ASP A 138 14.51 -2.85 4.25
C ASP A 138 13.34 -1.88 4.52
N ARG A 139 13.61 -0.76 5.17
CA ARG A 139 12.60 0.20 5.59
C ARG A 139 12.63 1.45 4.73
N VAL A 140 11.43 1.95 4.42
CA VAL A 140 11.25 3.21 3.68
C VAL A 140 10.29 4.10 4.46
N ASP A 141 10.78 5.23 4.92
CA ASP A 141 9.94 6.23 5.59
C ASP A 141 9.25 7.07 4.53
N ILE A 142 7.93 7.18 4.63
CA ILE A 142 7.12 7.87 3.62
C ILE A 142 6.09 8.80 4.25
N LYS A 143 5.55 9.66 3.39
CA LYS A 143 4.31 10.36 3.63
C LYS A 143 3.32 9.85 2.58
N GLY A 144 2.25 9.21 3.03
CA GLY A 144 1.27 8.60 2.13
C GLY A 144 0.14 7.97 2.88
N GLN A 145 -0.69 7.22 2.16
CA GLN A 145 -1.86 6.54 2.71
C GLN A 145 -2.03 5.15 2.12
N ALA A 146 -2.65 4.28 2.88
CA ALA A 146 -2.96 2.91 2.45
C ALA A 146 -4.37 2.53 2.88
N VAL A 147 -4.93 1.52 2.21
CA VAL A 147 -6.30 1.04 2.46
C VAL A 147 -6.28 -0.41 2.87
N LEU A 148 -6.97 -0.73 3.96
CA LEU A 148 -7.24 -2.09 4.40
C LEU A 148 -8.74 -2.39 4.21
N PHE A 149 -9.07 -3.64 3.90
CA PHE A 149 -10.45 -4.09 3.65
C PHE A 149 -10.91 -5.08 4.71
N GLU A 150 -12.24 -5.09 4.96
CA GLU A 150 -12.89 -6.15 5.73
C GLU A 150 -14.34 -6.39 5.31
#